data_f633f877271366dc7dace27d245a60f7
#
_entry.id   f633f877271366dc7dace27d245a60f7
#
_cell.length_a   1.000
_cell.length_b   1.000
_cell.length_c   1.000
_cell.angle_alpha   90.00
_cell.angle_beta   90.00
_cell.angle_gamma   90.00
#
_symmetry.space_group_name_H-M   'P 1'
#
loop_
_entity.id
_entity.type
_entity.pdbx_description
1 polymer ?
#
loop_
_entity_poly.entity_id
_entity_poly.type
_entity_poly.pdbx_seq_one_letter_code
_entity_poly.pdbx_strand_id
1 'polypeptide(L)'
;MRASLLVETISSLLRNDVKSSAVIVGPPGGGKTSIVKQVAKGLGYQYIQRHLPTMPVEDLGVPMVDKPMLYYKLPDWFPAKGSKHDNAQPGVLCFDDRNQAGNDLQKALANLVQERELHGVPIADNWYILSTGNRQEDRAGANRVLSHLADREYEFELETHHMDWTQWASNNGVRPEVIAFINFKTALLHDFDPQRSKNATPRGWAERVSPAIDVVPKEVEFDTFKGAVGEGPAAEFTGFLRIFRKLPNPDAILLNPTTSEVPTDPATLYALSGSLAMRATASNFERVCQYVERMSPEFSVLTVSMAVRRDKALHNTAAFGNWVVKHHDVMF
;
A
#
# COMPACT_ATOMS: atom_id res chain seq x y z
N MET A 1 8.29 -7.72 -7.16
CA MET A 1 8.11 -6.42 -7.88
C MET A 1 7.69 -5.34 -6.91
N ARG A 2 8.26 -4.12 -6.99
CA ARG A 2 7.88 -2.97 -6.15
C ARG A 2 6.44 -2.50 -6.45
N ALA A 3 5.75 -1.97 -5.43
CA ALA A 3 4.35 -1.56 -5.54
C ALA A 3 4.10 -0.51 -6.64
N SER A 4 4.99 0.48 -6.81
CA SER A 4 4.87 1.50 -7.84
C SER A 4 4.89 0.91 -9.25
N LEU A 5 5.83 0.01 -9.53
CA LEU A 5 5.94 -0.67 -10.83
C LEU A 5 4.76 -1.62 -11.07
N LEU A 6 4.27 -2.27 -10.02
CA LEU A 6 3.11 -3.16 -10.11
C LEU A 6 1.84 -2.40 -10.48
N VAL A 7 1.60 -1.24 -9.84
CA VAL A 7 0.49 -0.34 -10.20
C VAL A 7 0.58 0.10 -11.65
N GLU A 8 1.77 0.50 -12.11
CA GLU A 8 1.99 0.92 -13.51
C GLU A 8 1.78 -0.23 -14.50
N THR A 9 2.34 -1.42 -14.20
CA THR A 9 2.23 -2.60 -15.04
C THR A 9 0.77 -3.03 -15.20
N ILE A 10 0.04 -3.21 -14.10
CA ILE A 10 -1.37 -3.61 -14.14
C ILE A 10 -2.20 -2.52 -14.84
N SER A 11 -1.97 -1.24 -14.54
CA SER A 11 -2.69 -0.15 -15.22
C SER A 11 -2.45 -0.16 -16.71
N SER A 12 -1.23 -0.48 -17.18
CA SER A 12 -0.90 -0.58 -18.60
C SER A 12 -1.59 -1.78 -19.26
N LEU A 13 -1.63 -2.95 -18.60
CA LEU A 13 -2.36 -4.11 -19.12
C LEU A 13 -3.84 -3.78 -19.31
N LEU A 14 -4.48 -3.15 -18.31
CA LEU A 14 -5.91 -2.82 -18.37
C LEU A 14 -6.21 -1.74 -19.41
N ARG A 15 -5.37 -0.72 -19.56
CA ARG A 15 -5.53 0.32 -20.60
C ARG A 15 -5.41 -0.23 -22.02
N ASN A 16 -4.58 -1.25 -22.22
CA ASN A 16 -4.39 -1.90 -23.51
C ASN A 16 -5.31 -3.10 -23.73
N ASP A 17 -6.37 -3.21 -22.92
CA ASP A 17 -7.42 -4.21 -23.06
C ASP A 17 -6.94 -5.67 -22.98
N VAL A 18 -5.86 -5.92 -22.21
CA VAL A 18 -5.38 -7.30 -21.99
C VAL A 18 -6.33 -8.02 -21.05
N LYS A 19 -7.00 -9.05 -21.55
CA LYS A 19 -8.06 -9.78 -20.81
C LYS A 19 -7.55 -10.91 -19.93
N SER A 20 -6.29 -11.27 -20.05
CA SER A 20 -5.70 -12.29 -19.18
C SER A 20 -5.81 -11.85 -17.71
N SER A 21 -6.23 -12.77 -16.87
CA SER A 21 -6.29 -12.54 -15.42
C SER A 21 -4.90 -12.33 -14.84
N ALA A 22 -4.83 -11.65 -13.71
CA ALA A 22 -3.58 -11.51 -12.96
C ALA A 22 -3.79 -11.75 -11.48
N VAL A 23 -2.78 -12.32 -10.83
CA VAL A 23 -2.72 -12.51 -9.38
C VAL A 23 -1.54 -11.78 -8.78
N ILE A 24 -1.78 -11.06 -7.69
CA ILE A 24 -0.74 -10.43 -6.88
C ILE A 24 -0.50 -11.33 -5.66
N VAL A 25 0.66 -11.94 -5.59
CA VAL A 25 1.10 -12.73 -4.43
C VAL A 25 2.07 -11.91 -3.59
N GLY A 26 2.09 -12.17 -2.29
CA GLY A 26 3.01 -11.47 -1.39
C GLY A 26 2.64 -11.63 0.07
N PRO A 27 3.44 -11.06 0.98
CA PRO A 27 3.27 -11.29 2.41
C PRO A 27 1.97 -10.67 2.95
N PRO A 28 1.43 -11.21 4.06
CA PRO A 28 0.27 -10.64 4.75
C PRO A 28 0.51 -9.18 5.15
N GLY A 29 -0.51 -8.33 4.98
CA GLY A 29 -0.41 -6.92 5.34
C GLY A 29 0.45 -6.05 4.40
N GLY A 30 1.02 -6.62 3.32
CA GLY A 30 1.86 -5.91 2.35
C GLY A 30 1.14 -4.93 1.42
N GLY A 31 -0.22 -4.90 1.42
CA GLY A 31 -0.99 -3.94 0.62
C GLY A 31 -1.51 -4.45 -0.72
N LYS A 32 -1.49 -5.77 -0.99
CA LYS A 32 -1.94 -6.38 -2.26
C LYS A 32 -3.31 -5.88 -2.74
N THR A 33 -4.32 -6.01 -1.89
CA THR A 33 -5.70 -5.58 -2.18
C THR A 33 -5.80 -4.07 -2.36
N SER A 34 -5.03 -3.31 -1.58
CA SER A 34 -4.96 -1.84 -1.70
C SER A 34 -4.40 -1.42 -3.05
N ILE A 35 -3.43 -2.16 -3.61
CA ILE A 35 -2.86 -1.92 -4.95
C ILE A 35 -3.93 -2.11 -6.02
N VAL A 36 -4.70 -3.22 -5.99
CA VAL A 36 -5.79 -3.46 -6.94
C VAL A 36 -6.83 -2.33 -6.88
N LYS A 37 -7.22 -1.92 -5.67
CA LYS A 37 -8.15 -0.81 -5.46
C LYS A 37 -7.60 0.53 -5.97
N GLN A 38 -6.30 0.78 -5.78
CA GLN A 38 -5.63 1.97 -6.28
C GLN A 38 -5.59 2.01 -7.80
N VAL A 39 -5.32 0.88 -8.46
CA VAL A 39 -5.36 0.75 -9.92
C VAL A 39 -6.75 1.07 -10.45
N ALA A 40 -7.79 0.42 -9.93
CA ALA A 40 -9.16 0.65 -10.36
C ALA A 40 -9.57 2.12 -10.18
N LYS A 41 -9.27 2.72 -9.02
CA LYS A 41 -9.54 4.14 -8.74
C LYS A 41 -8.77 5.07 -9.69
N GLY A 42 -7.50 4.80 -9.94
CA GLY A 42 -6.64 5.62 -10.80
C GLY A 42 -7.05 5.59 -12.27
N LEU A 43 -7.70 4.51 -12.71
CA LEU A 43 -8.26 4.37 -14.06
C LEU A 43 -9.73 4.84 -14.15
N GLY A 44 -10.38 5.18 -13.05
CA GLY A 44 -11.81 5.50 -13.02
C GLY A 44 -12.71 4.29 -13.29
N TYR A 45 -12.25 3.08 -12.98
CA TYR A 45 -12.97 1.83 -13.22
C TYR A 45 -13.92 1.51 -12.06
N GLN A 46 -15.00 0.79 -12.34
CA GLN A 46 -15.82 0.14 -11.33
C GLN A 46 -14.96 -0.88 -10.56
N TYR A 47 -15.26 -1.10 -9.28
CA TYR A 47 -14.50 -2.05 -8.46
C TYR A 47 -15.43 -2.92 -7.63
N ILE A 48 -15.35 -4.23 -7.84
CA ILE A 48 -16.06 -5.23 -7.05
C ILE A 48 -15.02 -6.13 -6.39
N GLN A 49 -15.06 -6.26 -5.06
CA GLN A 49 -14.17 -7.12 -4.30
C GLN A 49 -14.96 -8.27 -3.66
N ARG A 50 -14.44 -9.49 -3.77
CA ARG A 50 -14.96 -10.66 -3.07
C ARG A 50 -13.85 -11.29 -2.25
N HIS A 51 -14.07 -11.37 -0.94
CA HIS A 51 -13.11 -11.97 -0.01
C HIS A 51 -13.40 -13.47 0.08
N LEU A 52 -12.59 -14.26 -0.60
CA LEU A 52 -12.87 -15.66 -0.84
C LEU A 52 -12.79 -16.58 0.39
N PRO A 53 -11.91 -16.35 1.40
CA PRO A 53 -11.88 -17.18 2.60
C PRO A 53 -13.20 -17.30 3.36
N THR A 54 -14.05 -16.28 3.27
CA THR A 54 -15.36 -16.25 3.95
C THR A 54 -16.55 -16.47 3.01
N MET A 55 -16.29 -16.74 1.74
CA MET A 55 -17.32 -16.90 0.72
C MET A 55 -17.70 -18.37 0.56
N PRO A 56 -18.96 -18.76 0.80
CA PRO A 56 -19.43 -20.11 0.49
C PRO A 56 -19.60 -20.30 -1.03
N VAL A 57 -19.59 -21.56 -1.48
CA VAL A 57 -19.72 -21.88 -2.92
C VAL A 57 -21.10 -21.46 -3.46
N GLU A 58 -22.11 -21.46 -2.63
CA GLU A 58 -23.47 -21.06 -2.95
C GLU A 58 -23.59 -19.58 -3.34
N ASP A 59 -22.65 -18.76 -2.91
CA ASP A 59 -22.55 -17.34 -3.32
C ASP A 59 -22.19 -17.16 -4.81
N LEU A 60 -21.78 -18.24 -5.50
CA LEU A 60 -21.53 -18.22 -6.94
C LEU A 60 -22.82 -18.36 -7.77
N GLY A 61 -23.91 -18.81 -7.17
CA GLY A 61 -25.20 -18.92 -7.84
C GLY A 61 -26.12 -19.96 -7.19
N VAL A 62 -27.39 -19.73 -7.33
CA VAL A 62 -28.41 -20.60 -6.77
C VAL A 62 -29.06 -21.41 -7.89
N PRO A 63 -29.09 -22.78 -7.81
CA PRO A 63 -29.75 -23.56 -8.81
C PRO A 63 -31.28 -23.36 -8.72
N MET A 64 -31.87 -23.06 -9.86
CA MET A 64 -33.31 -22.89 -10.02
C MET A 64 -33.85 -23.94 -11.00
N VAL A 65 -35.00 -24.53 -10.68
CA VAL A 65 -35.63 -25.48 -11.54
C VAL A 65 -36.83 -24.83 -12.25
N ASP A 66 -36.76 -24.79 -13.57
CA ASP A 66 -37.88 -24.44 -14.44
C ASP A 66 -38.03 -25.56 -15.48
N LYS A 67 -39.10 -26.35 -15.31
CA LYS A 67 -39.26 -27.59 -16.05
C LYS A 67 -39.17 -27.38 -17.56
N PRO A 68 -38.41 -28.23 -18.28
CA PRO A 68 -37.66 -29.40 -17.82
C PRO A 68 -36.20 -29.14 -17.46
N MET A 69 -35.79 -27.89 -17.30
CA MET A 69 -34.38 -27.47 -17.19
C MET A 69 -34.03 -26.96 -15.80
N LEU A 70 -32.74 -27.09 -15.49
CA LEU A 70 -32.12 -26.45 -14.33
C LEU A 70 -31.24 -25.32 -14.85
N TYR A 71 -31.33 -24.13 -14.25
CA TYR A 71 -30.45 -23.00 -14.51
C TYR A 71 -29.97 -22.41 -13.20
N TYR A 72 -28.86 -21.59 -13.24
CA TYR A 72 -28.36 -20.92 -12.08
C TYR A 72 -28.79 -19.47 -12.10
N LYS A 73 -29.36 -18.97 -11.01
CA LYS A 73 -29.54 -17.53 -10.76
C LYS A 73 -28.24 -16.96 -10.24
N LEU A 74 -27.64 -16.11 -11.02
CA LEU A 74 -26.35 -15.50 -10.70
C LEU A 74 -26.47 -14.45 -9.59
N PRO A 75 -25.42 -14.26 -8.79
CA PRO A 75 -25.37 -13.23 -7.76
C PRO A 75 -25.32 -11.83 -8.40
N ASP A 76 -25.85 -10.85 -7.71
CA ASP A 76 -25.94 -9.46 -8.19
C ASP A 76 -24.58 -8.75 -8.29
N TRP A 77 -23.57 -9.27 -7.61
CA TRP A 77 -22.20 -8.78 -7.70
C TRP A 77 -21.46 -9.24 -8.95
N PHE A 78 -21.92 -10.31 -9.61
CA PHE A 78 -21.25 -10.81 -10.81
C PHE A 78 -21.52 -9.88 -12.00
N PRO A 79 -20.49 -9.33 -12.64
CA PRO A 79 -20.69 -8.39 -13.75
C PRO A 79 -20.94 -9.14 -15.06
N ALA A 80 -22.08 -9.84 -15.10
CA ALA A 80 -22.53 -10.58 -16.27
C ALA A 80 -22.80 -9.65 -17.45
N LYS A 81 -22.59 -10.16 -18.67
CA LYS A 81 -23.02 -9.50 -19.89
C LYS A 81 -24.53 -9.26 -19.86
N GLY A 82 -24.95 -8.01 -20.12
CA GLY A 82 -26.35 -7.60 -20.05
C GLY A 82 -26.86 -7.26 -18.64
N SER A 83 -26.02 -7.32 -17.59
CA SER A 83 -26.41 -6.92 -16.24
C SER A 83 -26.25 -5.39 -16.00
N LYS A 84 -26.65 -4.92 -14.80
CA LYS A 84 -26.43 -3.52 -14.37
C LYS A 84 -24.96 -3.08 -14.42
N HIS A 85 -24.04 -4.01 -14.37
CA HIS A 85 -22.60 -3.77 -14.41
C HIS A 85 -22.03 -3.68 -15.84
N ASP A 86 -22.80 -4.17 -16.85
CA ASP A 86 -22.44 -4.10 -18.26
C ASP A 86 -22.87 -2.73 -18.82
N ASN A 87 -22.03 -1.76 -18.59
CA ASN A 87 -22.24 -0.38 -19.02
C ASN A 87 -20.93 0.19 -19.59
N ALA A 88 -20.91 1.44 -20.02
CA ALA A 88 -19.76 2.06 -20.65
C ALA A 88 -18.50 2.19 -19.75
N GLN A 89 -18.67 2.10 -18.43
CA GLN A 89 -17.56 2.22 -17.48
C GLN A 89 -16.91 0.84 -17.28
N PRO A 90 -15.61 0.69 -17.60
CA PRO A 90 -14.88 -0.55 -17.33
C PRO A 90 -14.83 -0.88 -15.85
N GLY A 91 -14.57 -2.16 -15.53
CA GLY A 91 -14.53 -2.60 -14.15
C GLY A 91 -13.46 -3.63 -13.84
N VAL A 92 -13.12 -3.74 -12.56
CA VAL A 92 -12.23 -4.75 -11.99
C VAL A 92 -13.00 -5.61 -10.99
N LEU A 93 -13.05 -6.91 -11.24
CA LEU A 93 -13.50 -7.92 -10.28
C LEU A 93 -12.28 -8.48 -9.57
N CYS A 94 -12.18 -8.21 -8.27
CA CYS A 94 -11.06 -8.62 -7.42
C CYS A 94 -11.43 -9.79 -6.52
N PHE A 95 -10.74 -10.91 -6.69
CA PHE A 95 -10.81 -12.07 -5.80
C PHE A 95 -9.69 -11.98 -4.75
N ASP A 96 -10.07 -11.56 -3.55
CA ASP A 96 -9.14 -11.29 -2.46
C ASP A 96 -8.85 -12.56 -1.66
N ASP A 97 -7.56 -12.75 -1.32
CA ASP A 97 -7.01 -13.91 -0.61
C ASP A 97 -7.41 -15.26 -1.23
N ARG A 98 -7.34 -15.36 -2.58
CA ARG A 98 -7.83 -16.49 -3.37
C ARG A 98 -7.34 -17.84 -2.90
N ASN A 99 -6.07 -17.95 -2.57
CA ASN A 99 -5.47 -19.23 -2.17
C ASN A 99 -5.76 -19.64 -0.71
N GLN A 100 -6.53 -18.83 0.04
CA GLN A 100 -7.08 -19.23 1.34
C GLN A 100 -8.52 -19.75 1.23
N ALA A 101 -9.13 -19.67 0.07
CA ALA A 101 -10.45 -20.23 -0.19
C ALA A 101 -10.44 -21.76 -0.08
N GLY A 102 -11.58 -22.33 0.26
CA GLY A 102 -11.79 -23.78 0.21
C GLY A 102 -11.60 -24.34 -1.21
N ASN A 103 -11.12 -25.57 -1.32
CA ASN A 103 -10.78 -26.19 -2.61
C ASN A 103 -11.95 -26.18 -3.61
N ASP A 104 -13.18 -26.36 -3.15
CA ASP A 104 -14.35 -26.41 -4.03
C ASP A 104 -14.67 -25.03 -4.62
N LEU A 105 -14.52 -23.97 -3.81
CA LEU A 105 -14.63 -22.59 -4.30
C LEU A 105 -13.52 -22.25 -5.29
N GLN A 106 -12.26 -22.66 -5.01
CA GLN A 106 -11.15 -22.46 -5.94
C GLN A 106 -11.39 -23.16 -7.28
N LYS A 107 -11.90 -24.38 -7.29
CA LYS A 107 -12.24 -25.12 -8.53
C LYS A 107 -13.36 -24.43 -9.31
N ALA A 108 -14.41 -23.99 -8.61
CA ALA A 108 -15.53 -23.30 -9.25
C ALA A 108 -15.10 -21.97 -9.89
N LEU A 109 -14.22 -21.22 -9.22
CA LEU A 109 -13.68 -19.96 -9.73
C LEU A 109 -12.62 -20.15 -10.81
N ALA A 110 -11.97 -21.32 -10.89
CA ALA A 110 -10.97 -21.60 -11.92
C ALA A 110 -11.55 -21.43 -13.32
N ASN A 111 -12.77 -21.90 -13.55
CA ASN A 111 -13.46 -21.74 -14.83
C ASN A 111 -13.75 -20.25 -15.13
N LEU A 112 -14.18 -19.48 -14.13
CA LEU A 112 -14.42 -18.05 -14.29
C LEU A 112 -13.13 -17.27 -14.63
N VAL A 113 -12.02 -17.60 -13.98
CA VAL A 113 -10.72 -16.96 -14.25
C VAL A 113 -10.22 -17.30 -15.66
N GLN A 114 -10.48 -18.53 -16.11
CA GLN A 114 -9.98 -19.07 -17.36
C GLN A 114 -10.87 -18.69 -18.56
N GLU A 115 -12.15 -19.04 -18.49
CA GLU A 115 -13.11 -18.92 -19.61
C GLU A 115 -13.88 -17.59 -19.54
N ARG A 116 -13.73 -16.83 -18.47
CA ARG A 116 -14.42 -15.56 -18.24
C ARG A 116 -15.94 -15.71 -18.21
N GLU A 117 -16.41 -16.83 -17.66
CA GLU A 117 -17.83 -17.12 -17.53
C GLU A 117 -18.15 -17.79 -16.18
N LEU A 118 -19.35 -17.60 -15.69
CA LEU A 118 -19.90 -18.27 -14.50
C LEU A 118 -21.20 -18.97 -14.87
N HIS A 119 -21.24 -20.29 -14.70
CA HIS A 119 -22.38 -21.12 -15.10
C HIS A 119 -22.83 -20.92 -16.56
N GLY A 120 -21.88 -20.74 -17.48
CA GLY A 120 -22.15 -20.50 -18.89
C GLY A 120 -22.57 -19.07 -19.25
N VAL A 121 -22.57 -18.16 -18.28
CA VAL A 121 -22.87 -16.73 -18.52
C VAL A 121 -21.56 -15.95 -18.55
N PRO A 122 -21.22 -15.29 -19.67
CA PRO A 122 -19.98 -14.54 -19.79
C PRO A 122 -19.96 -13.27 -18.93
N ILE A 123 -18.78 -12.92 -18.45
CA ILE A 123 -18.52 -11.61 -17.86
C ILE A 123 -18.61 -10.51 -18.93
N ALA A 124 -19.04 -9.31 -18.59
CA ALA A 124 -19.09 -8.19 -19.52
C ALA A 124 -17.69 -7.87 -20.09
N ASP A 125 -17.63 -7.50 -21.38
CA ASP A 125 -16.40 -7.43 -22.14
C ASP A 125 -15.38 -6.43 -21.59
N ASN A 126 -15.82 -5.36 -20.94
CA ASN A 126 -14.99 -4.32 -20.34
C ASN A 126 -14.62 -4.58 -18.87
N TRP A 127 -14.83 -5.79 -18.34
CA TRP A 127 -14.41 -6.18 -16.99
C TRP A 127 -13.12 -6.99 -17.03
N TYR A 128 -12.30 -6.80 -16.00
CA TYR A 128 -11.02 -7.48 -15.81
C TYR A 128 -11.02 -8.24 -14.48
N ILE A 129 -10.39 -9.40 -14.46
CA ILE A 129 -10.29 -10.22 -13.26
C ILE A 129 -8.89 -10.08 -12.70
N LEU A 130 -8.81 -9.62 -11.45
CA LEU A 130 -7.58 -9.57 -10.67
C LEU A 130 -7.75 -10.37 -9.39
N SER A 131 -6.70 -10.99 -8.91
CA SER A 131 -6.73 -11.77 -7.67
C SER A 131 -5.60 -11.34 -6.75
N THR A 132 -5.76 -11.61 -5.45
CA THR A 132 -4.65 -11.53 -4.50
C THR A 132 -4.47 -12.86 -3.80
N GLY A 133 -3.26 -13.13 -3.31
CA GLY A 133 -2.95 -14.34 -2.56
C GLY A 133 -1.76 -14.15 -1.64
N ASN A 134 -1.62 -14.98 -0.62
CA ASN A 134 -0.44 -15.02 0.24
C ASN A 134 0.56 -16.04 -0.31
N ARG A 135 1.85 -15.85 -0.03
CA ARG A 135 2.88 -16.82 -0.39
C ARG A 135 2.72 -18.06 0.48
N GLN A 136 3.08 -19.23 -0.06
CA GLN A 136 3.03 -20.50 0.71
C GLN A 136 3.98 -20.49 1.90
N GLU A 137 5.15 -19.87 1.74
CA GLU A 137 6.17 -19.74 2.78
C GLU A 137 5.72 -18.89 3.99
N ASP A 138 4.80 -17.96 3.80
CA ASP A 138 4.28 -17.12 4.89
C ASP A 138 3.33 -17.88 5.84
N ARG A 139 3.03 -19.16 5.59
CA ARG A 139 2.14 -20.02 6.40
C ARG A 139 0.81 -19.36 6.79
N ALA A 140 0.36 -18.41 6.01
CA ALA A 140 -0.84 -17.61 6.27
C ALA A 140 -2.14 -18.32 5.82
N GLY A 141 -2.21 -19.65 5.98
CA GLY A 141 -3.35 -20.45 5.52
C GLY A 141 -3.45 -20.63 4.00
N ALA A 142 -2.36 -20.35 3.28
CA ALA A 142 -2.34 -20.47 1.84
C ALA A 142 -2.35 -21.96 1.40
N ASN A 143 -3.39 -22.35 0.70
CA ASN A 143 -3.46 -23.62 0.00
C ASN A 143 -2.63 -23.57 -1.30
N ARG A 144 -2.17 -24.73 -1.77
CA ARG A 144 -1.51 -24.80 -3.07
C ARG A 144 -2.46 -24.34 -4.17
N VAL A 145 -1.99 -23.41 -4.99
CA VAL A 145 -2.73 -22.97 -6.18
C VAL A 145 -2.84 -24.14 -7.15
N LEU A 146 -4.02 -24.32 -7.73
CA LEU A 146 -4.24 -25.37 -8.71
C LEU A 146 -3.34 -25.11 -9.95
N SER A 147 -2.53 -26.10 -10.32
CA SER A 147 -1.50 -25.96 -11.36
C SER A 147 -2.02 -25.49 -12.72
N HIS A 148 -3.28 -25.83 -13.04
CA HIS A 148 -3.90 -25.43 -14.32
C HIS A 148 -4.27 -23.93 -14.39
N LEU A 149 -4.25 -23.21 -13.26
CA LEU A 149 -4.43 -21.74 -13.26
C LEU A 149 -3.12 -21.01 -13.51
N ALA A 150 -1.99 -21.59 -13.10
CA ALA A 150 -0.68 -20.93 -13.16
C ALA A 150 -0.25 -20.56 -14.59
N ASP A 151 -0.62 -21.36 -15.58
CA ASP A 151 -0.24 -21.12 -17.00
C ASP A 151 -1.15 -20.13 -17.72
N ARG A 152 -2.19 -19.61 -17.06
CA ARG A 152 -3.27 -18.83 -17.71
C ARG A 152 -3.45 -17.44 -17.17
N GLU A 153 -2.63 -17.06 -16.21
CA GLU A 153 -2.67 -15.75 -15.57
C GLU A 153 -1.26 -15.19 -15.37
N TYR A 154 -1.16 -13.89 -15.29
CA TYR A 154 0.07 -13.24 -14.83
C TYR A 154 0.19 -13.40 -13.32
N GLU A 155 1.31 -13.91 -12.83
CA GLU A 155 1.65 -13.89 -11.41
C GLU A 155 2.66 -12.79 -11.14
N PHE A 156 2.30 -11.88 -10.24
CA PHE A 156 3.17 -10.80 -9.78
C PHE A 156 3.46 -10.94 -8.30
N GLU A 157 4.71 -11.12 -7.94
CA GLU A 157 5.11 -11.12 -6.55
C GLU A 157 5.35 -9.69 -6.06
N LEU A 158 4.58 -9.27 -5.04
CA LEU A 158 4.72 -7.97 -4.40
C LEU A 158 5.86 -8.00 -3.40
N GLU A 159 6.82 -7.11 -3.60
CA GLU A 159 7.91 -6.82 -2.70
C GLU A 159 7.59 -5.56 -1.88
N THR A 160 7.65 -5.67 -0.55
CA THR A 160 7.46 -4.52 0.33
C THR A 160 8.69 -3.62 0.25
N HIS A 161 8.49 -2.37 -0.20
CA HIS A 161 9.56 -1.39 -0.36
C HIS A 161 9.23 -0.11 0.40
N HIS A 162 10.13 0.31 1.31
CA HIS A 162 9.87 1.44 2.21
C HIS A 162 9.60 2.75 1.46
N MET A 163 10.31 3.02 0.36
CA MET A 163 10.12 4.24 -0.42
C MET A 163 8.73 4.34 -1.06
N ASP A 164 8.23 3.23 -1.62
CA ASP A 164 6.89 3.19 -2.22
C ASP A 164 5.82 3.34 -1.13
N TRP A 165 6.06 2.69 0.02
CA TRP A 165 5.14 2.80 1.15
C TRP A 165 5.12 4.22 1.72
N THR A 166 6.26 4.87 1.94
CA THR A 166 6.30 6.24 2.48
C THR A 166 5.68 7.26 1.55
N GLN A 167 5.84 7.09 0.23
CA GLN A 167 5.16 7.90 -0.78
C GLN A 167 3.62 7.74 -0.66
N TRP A 168 3.16 6.49 -0.61
CA TRP A 168 1.75 6.18 -0.43
C TRP A 168 1.24 6.72 0.91
N ALA A 169 1.95 6.50 2.00
CA ALA A 169 1.60 6.91 3.36
C ALA A 169 1.42 8.43 3.46
N SER A 170 2.32 9.21 2.86
CA SER A 170 2.22 10.66 2.82
C SER A 170 0.96 11.16 2.11
N ASN A 171 0.53 10.45 1.07
CA ASN A 171 -0.67 10.80 0.29
C ASN A 171 -1.98 10.28 0.92
N ASN A 172 -1.89 9.40 1.93
CA ASN A 172 -3.05 8.75 2.55
C ASN A 172 -3.22 9.09 4.04
N GLY A 173 -2.62 10.19 4.51
CA GLY A 173 -2.86 10.73 5.84
C GLY A 173 -2.20 9.94 6.98
N VAL A 174 -1.21 9.11 6.69
CA VAL A 174 -0.40 8.47 7.74
C VAL A 174 0.41 9.54 8.47
N ARG A 175 0.46 9.46 9.79
CA ARG A 175 1.13 10.43 10.66
C ARG A 175 2.62 10.58 10.32
N PRO A 176 3.14 11.81 10.29
CA PRO A 176 4.56 12.09 10.00
C PRO A 176 5.53 11.34 10.91
N GLU A 177 5.15 11.11 12.16
CA GLU A 177 5.93 10.37 13.15
C GLU A 177 6.20 8.94 12.70
N VAL A 178 5.18 8.27 12.14
CA VAL A 178 5.30 6.90 11.63
C VAL A 178 6.15 6.88 10.36
N ILE A 179 5.92 7.82 9.44
CA ILE A 179 6.69 7.93 8.20
C ILE A 179 8.17 8.17 8.49
N ALA A 180 8.48 9.08 9.41
CA ALA A 180 9.84 9.38 9.82
C ALA A 180 10.51 8.17 10.49
N PHE A 181 9.78 7.46 11.37
CA PHE A 181 10.28 6.25 12.00
C PHE A 181 10.60 5.14 10.99
N ILE A 182 9.73 4.90 10.03
CA ILE A 182 9.96 3.87 9.02
C ILE A 182 11.14 4.24 8.09
N ASN A 183 11.35 5.49 7.79
CA ASN A 183 12.54 5.93 7.08
C ASN A 183 13.82 5.72 7.91
N PHE A 184 13.75 5.87 9.24
CA PHE A 184 14.86 5.61 10.16
C PHE A 184 15.12 4.11 10.35
N LYS A 185 14.05 3.30 10.43
CA LYS A 185 14.10 1.85 10.69
C LYS A 185 13.36 1.09 9.59
N THR A 186 13.91 1.11 8.38
CA THR A 186 13.25 0.56 7.18
C THR A 186 12.88 -0.92 7.29
N ALA A 187 13.67 -1.70 8.00
CA ALA A 187 13.41 -3.13 8.25
C ALA A 187 12.12 -3.37 9.05
N LEU A 188 11.72 -2.39 9.89
CA LEU A 188 10.51 -2.52 10.71
C LEU A 188 9.22 -2.18 9.96
N LEU A 189 9.30 -1.75 8.70
CA LEU A 189 8.10 -1.62 7.87
C LEU A 189 7.38 -2.97 7.73
N HIS A 190 8.15 -4.04 7.52
CA HIS A 190 7.64 -5.39 7.37
C HIS A 190 8.59 -6.38 8.03
N ASP A 191 8.38 -6.62 9.33
CA ASP A 191 9.05 -7.65 10.12
C ASP A 191 8.05 -8.75 10.44
N PHE A 192 7.96 -9.74 9.53
CA PHE A 192 6.96 -10.79 9.57
C PHE A 192 7.59 -12.14 9.92
N ASP A 193 7.06 -12.78 10.97
CA ASP A 193 7.37 -14.14 11.38
C ASP A 193 6.05 -14.88 11.63
N PRO A 194 5.75 -15.95 10.88
CA PRO A 194 4.50 -16.70 11.02
C PRO A 194 4.30 -17.36 12.39
N GLN A 195 5.34 -17.44 13.22
CA GLN A 195 5.26 -17.97 14.59
C GLN A 195 4.85 -16.91 15.62
N ARG A 196 4.98 -15.63 15.29
CA ARG A 196 4.57 -14.54 16.18
C ARG A 196 3.06 -14.26 16.04
N SER A 197 2.42 -13.96 17.16
CA SER A 197 1.00 -13.56 17.18
C SER A 197 0.76 -12.18 16.58
N LYS A 198 1.77 -11.30 16.61
CA LYS A 198 1.74 -9.94 16.06
C LYS A 198 3.04 -9.64 15.33
N ASN A 199 2.89 -9.02 14.18
CA ASN A 199 3.97 -8.67 13.27
C ASN A 199 3.86 -7.21 12.83
N ALA A 200 5.00 -6.57 12.62
CA ALA A 200 5.04 -5.27 12.01
C ALA A 200 4.77 -5.42 10.50
N THR A 201 3.76 -4.73 10.02
CA THR A 201 3.34 -4.75 8.62
C THR A 201 2.97 -3.33 8.15
N PRO A 202 3.05 -3.03 6.84
CA PRO A 202 2.57 -1.77 6.28
C PRO A 202 1.16 -1.38 6.74
N ARG A 203 0.24 -2.37 6.80
CA ARG A 203 -1.12 -2.18 7.32
C ARG A 203 -1.13 -1.85 8.81
N GLY A 204 -0.35 -2.56 9.62
CA GLY A 204 -0.26 -2.33 11.06
C GLY A 204 0.17 -0.90 11.38
N TRP A 205 1.17 -0.39 10.68
CA TRP A 205 1.65 0.97 10.82
C TRP A 205 0.64 2.02 10.39
N ALA A 206 0.02 1.83 9.22
CA ALA A 206 -0.90 2.82 8.66
C ALA A 206 -2.27 2.85 9.34
N GLU A 207 -2.87 1.68 9.58
CA GLU A 207 -4.27 1.59 9.99
C GLU A 207 -4.47 1.45 11.51
N ARG A 208 -3.41 1.11 12.28
CA ARG A 208 -3.50 0.89 13.72
C ARG A 208 -2.59 1.79 14.53
N VAL A 209 -1.30 1.86 14.21
CA VAL A 209 -0.36 2.71 14.95
C VAL A 209 -0.62 4.18 14.66
N SER A 210 -0.67 4.56 13.38
CA SER A 210 -0.85 5.95 12.97
C SER A 210 -2.07 6.63 13.60
N PRO A 211 -3.29 6.08 13.53
CA PRO A 211 -4.46 6.72 14.12
C PRO A 211 -4.49 6.70 15.65
N ALA A 212 -3.70 5.86 16.32
CA ALA A 212 -3.67 5.77 17.77
C ALA A 212 -2.78 6.84 18.43
N ILE A 213 -1.86 7.44 17.69
CA ILE A 213 -0.95 8.47 18.20
C ILE A 213 -1.76 9.69 18.70
N ASP A 214 -1.50 10.13 19.93
CA ASP A 214 -2.17 11.24 20.63
C ASP A 214 -3.70 11.04 20.84
N VAL A 215 -4.24 9.86 20.54
CA VAL A 215 -5.64 9.50 20.79
C VAL A 215 -5.76 8.66 22.06
N VAL A 216 -4.84 7.72 22.26
CA VAL A 216 -4.80 6.92 23.48
C VAL A 216 -4.00 7.62 24.57
N PRO A 217 -4.29 7.38 25.87
CA PRO A 217 -3.48 7.90 26.98
C PRO A 217 -2.02 7.46 26.85
N LYS A 218 -1.08 8.33 27.21
CA LYS A 218 0.36 8.09 27.06
C LYS A 218 0.85 6.84 27.82
N GLU A 219 0.22 6.54 28.93
CA GLU A 219 0.52 5.40 29.78
C GLU A 219 0.27 4.05 29.09
N VAL A 220 -0.65 4.00 28.13
CA VAL A 220 -1.03 2.78 27.39
C VAL A 220 -0.60 2.79 25.93
N GLU A 221 0.12 3.82 25.48
CA GLU A 221 0.60 3.90 24.09
C GLU A 221 1.45 2.69 23.69
N PHE A 222 2.39 2.30 24.56
CA PHE A 222 3.24 1.14 24.29
C PHE A 222 2.43 -0.14 24.11
N ASP A 223 1.49 -0.42 25.01
CA ASP A 223 0.66 -1.63 24.93
C ASP A 223 -0.25 -1.61 23.70
N THR A 224 -0.76 -0.44 23.35
CA THR A 224 -1.56 -0.25 22.13
C THR A 224 -0.72 -0.54 20.86
N PHE A 225 0.48 0.02 20.77
CA PHE A 225 1.38 -0.23 19.64
C PHE A 225 1.89 -1.68 19.62
N LYS A 226 2.19 -2.27 20.78
CA LYS A 226 2.52 -3.70 20.90
C LYS A 226 1.41 -4.59 20.36
N GLY A 227 0.15 -4.27 20.66
CA GLY A 227 -1.02 -4.95 20.13
C GLY A 227 -1.18 -4.80 18.60
N ALA A 228 -0.58 -3.77 18.00
CA ALA A 228 -0.66 -3.47 16.57
C ALA A 228 0.48 -4.08 15.74
N VAL A 229 1.73 -3.98 16.21
CA VAL A 229 2.95 -4.30 15.44
C VAL A 229 3.93 -5.25 16.14
N GLY A 230 3.60 -5.72 17.33
CA GLY A 230 4.47 -6.57 18.14
C GLY A 230 5.39 -5.78 19.09
N GLU A 231 6.00 -6.50 20.03
CA GLU A 231 6.70 -5.89 21.18
C GLU A 231 7.96 -5.11 20.76
N GLY A 232 8.84 -5.72 19.97
CA GLY A 232 10.09 -5.11 19.53
C GLY A 232 9.87 -3.81 18.73
N PRO A 233 9.12 -3.87 17.62
CA PRO A 233 8.78 -2.67 16.84
C PRO A 233 8.07 -1.59 17.65
N ALA A 234 7.17 -1.96 18.57
CA ALA A 234 6.48 -1.00 19.44
C ALA A 234 7.42 -0.30 20.42
N ALA A 235 8.39 -1.04 21.00
CA ALA A 235 9.38 -0.46 21.91
C ALA A 235 10.26 0.57 21.20
N GLU A 236 10.75 0.23 20.01
CA GLU A 236 11.57 1.14 19.20
C GLU A 236 10.77 2.38 18.77
N PHE A 237 9.52 2.18 18.32
CA PHE A 237 8.67 3.30 17.94
C PHE A 237 8.32 4.22 19.11
N THR A 238 8.00 3.67 20.28
CA THR A 238 7.72 4.47 21.48
C THR A 238 8.94 5.30 21.90
N GLY A 239 10.14 4.72 21.81
CA GLY A 239 11.39 5.44 22.03
C GLY A 239 11.57 6.59 21.05
N PHE A 240 11.39 6.34 19.77
CA PHE A 240 11.46 7.34 18.70
C PHE A 240 10.42 8.45 18.88
N LEU A 241 9.17 8.10 19.22
CA LEU A 241 8.08 9.06 19.42
C LEU A 241 8.35 10.02 20.59
N ARG A 242 9.05 9.56 21.64
CA ARG A 242 9.49 10.45 22.74
C ARG A 242 10.49 11.50 22.26
N ILE A 243 11.40 11.12 21.35
CA ILE A 243 12.36 12.06 20.72
C ILE A 243 11.60 13.00 19.80
N PHE A 244 10.73 12.46 18.94
CA PHE A 244 9.95 13.25 17.98
C PHE A 244 9.11 14.34 18.68
N ARG A 245 8.51 14.05 19.82
CA ARG A 245 7.73 15.00 20.62
C ARG A 245 8.57 16.09 21.32
N LYS A 246 9.88 15.89 21.41
CA LYS A 246 10.82 16.86 21.97
C LYS A 246 11.55 17.67 20.91
N LEU A 247 11.24 17.46 19.63
CA LEU A 247 11.87 18.21 18.56
C LEU A 247 11.68 19.71 18.74
N PRO A 248 12.69 20.53 18.39
CA PRO A 248 12.52 21.95 18.21
C PRO A 248 11.34 22.22 17.28
N ASN A 249 10.58 23.27 17.56
CA ASN A 249 9.45 23.64 16.72
C ASN A 249 9.90 23.90 15.27
N PRO A 250 9.49 23.06 14.29
CA PRO A 250 9.95 23.23 12.91
C PRO A 250 9.53 24.56 12.29
N ASP A 251 8.43 25.16 12.75
CA ASP A 251 7.99 26.47 12.26
C ASP A 251 8.94 27.58 12.77
N ALA A 252 9.44 27.45 14.01
CA ALA A 252 10.46 28.35 14.53
C ALA A 252 11.79 28.24 13.78
N ILE A 253 12.16 26.99 13.39
CA ILE A 253 13.33 26.74 12.54
C ILE A 253 13.16 27.43 11.18
N LEU A 254 11.99 27.30 10.54
CA LEU A 254 11.72 27.92 9.25
C LEU A 254 11.65 29.45 9.32
N LEU A 255 11.40 30.03 10.49
CA LEU A 255 11.53 31.48 10.70
C LEU A 255 12.97 31.93 10.77
N ASN A 256 13.88 31.11 11.33
CA ASN A 256 15.29 31.43 11.56
C ASN A 256 16.21 30.30 11.07
N PRO A 257 16.21 29.94 9.77
CA PRO A 257 16.88 28.74 9.27
C PRO A 257 18.41 28.78 9.41
N THR A 258 19.02 29.98 9.42
CA THR A 258 20.46 30.14 9.50
C THR A 258 21.02 30.15 10.91
N THR A 259 20.18 30.43 11.92
CA THR A 259 20.62 30.56 13.33
C THR A 259 20.06 29.44 14.24
N SER A 260 18.99 28.76 13.84
CA SER A 260 18.43 27.65 14.62
C SER A 260 19.44 26.53 14.82
N GLU A 261 19.46 25.93 16.00
CA GLU A 261 20.35 24.80 16.33
C GLU A 261 20.11 23.60 15.42
N VAL A 262 21.17 22.93 15.01
CA VAL A 262 21.13 21.68 14.24
C VAL A 262 21.48 20.53 15.18
N PRO A 263 20.58 19.58 15.41
CA PRO A 263 20.86 18.40 16.22
C PRO A 263 22.00 17.57 15.64
N THR A 264 22.67 16.80 16.50
CA THR A 264 23.75 15.89 16.10
C THR A 264 23.34 14.42 16.20
N ASP A 265 22.27 14.12 16.95
CA ASP A 265 21.78 12.76 17.14
C ASP A 265 21.02 12.28 15.89
N PRO A 266 21.36 11.11 15.30
CA PRO A 266 20.74 10.62 14.09
C PRO A 266 19.22 10.43 14.18
N ALA A 267 18.70 9.94 15.31
CA ALA A 267 17.26 9.74 15.47
C ALA A 267 16.51 11.08 15.45
N THR A 268 17.07 12.10 16.10
CA THR A 268 16.55 13.46 16.09
C THR A 268 16.61 14.08 14.69
N LEU A 269 17.72 13.87 13.95
CA LEU A 269 17.86 14.34 12.57
C LEU A 269 16.83 13.68 11.64
N TYR A 270 16.60 12.38 11.74
CA TYR A 270 15.54 11.70 10.96
C TYR A 270 14.15 12.25 11.28
N ALA A 271 13.85 12.41 12.55
CA ALA A 271 12.57 12.96 12.99
C ALA A 271 12.35 14.38 12.48
N LEU A 272 13.39 15.22 12.57
CA LEU A 272 13.36 16.60 12.12
C LEU A 272 13.26 16.70 10.59
N SER A 273 14.01 15.86 9.85
CA SER A 273 13.93 15.75 8.39
C SER A 273 12.50 15.44 7.92
N GLY A 274 11.85 14.46 8.53
CA GLY A 274 10.47 14.14 8.24
C GLY A 274 9.51 15.29 8.53
N SER A 275 9.69 15.95 9.67
CA SER A 275 8.86 17.08 10.09
C SER A 275 9.01 18.31 9.18
N LEU A 276 10.22 18.65 8.78
CA LEU A 276 10.49 19.74 7.82
C LEU A 276 9.97 19.43 6.43
N ALA A 277 10.17 18.21 5.94
CA ALA A 277 9.68 17.77 4.64
C ALA A 277 8.14 17.87 4.55
N MET A 278 7.42 17.51 5.62
CA MET A 278 5.96 17.61 5.67
C MET A 278 5.45 19.07 5.68
N ARG A 279 6.25 20.02 6.14
CA ARG A 279 5.92 21.45 6.18
C ARG A 279 6.41 22.24 4.97
N ALA A 280 7.24 21.63 4.13
CA ALA A 280 7.78 22.28 2.95
C ALA A 280 6.65 22.65 1.97
N THR A 281 6.62 23.89 1.54
CA THR A 281 5.71 24.45 0.52
C THR A 281 6.54 25.31 -0.45
N ALA A 282 6.01 25.64 -1.63
CA ALA A 282 6.72 26.50 -2.57
C ALA A 282 7.15 27.84 -1.96
N SER A 283 6.39 28.37 -0.98
CA SER A 283 6.65 29.65 -0.33
C SER A 283 7.75 29.60 0.75
N ASN A 284 8.01 28.43 1.34
CA ASN A 284 9.00 28.29 2.42
C ASN A 284 10.16 27.34 2.08
N PHE A 285 10.17 26.76 0.89
CA PHE A 285 11.15 25.72 0.52
C PHE A 285 12.59 26.22 0.52
N GLU A 286 12.82 27.47 0.17
CA GLU A 286 14.14 28.09 0.27
C GLU A 286 14.66 28.05 1.71
N ARG A 287 13.81 28.34 2.70
CA ARG A 287 14.17 28.28 4.12
C ARG A 287 14.47 26.87 4.59
N VAL A 288 13.71 25.88 4.06
CA VAL A 288 14.02 24.47 4.29
C VAL A 288 15.41 24.15 3.76
N CYS A 289 15.74 24.50 2.51
CA CYS A 289 17.05 24.28 1.91
C CYS A 289 18.16 24.94 2.72
N GLN A 290 18.01 26.22 3.12
CA GLN A 290 18.96 26.94 3.95
C GLN A 290 19.26 26.24 5.28
N TYR A 291 18.24 25.67 5.93
CA TYR A 291 18.46 24.98 7.20
C TYR A 291 19.15 23.62 6.99
N VAL A 292 18.66 22.81 6.02
CA VAL A 292 19.20 21.47 5.80
C VAL A 292 20.61 21.46 5.21
N GLU A 293 21.06 22.56 4.57
CA GLU A 293 22.46 22.73 4.16
C GLU A 293 23.44 22.76 5.35
N ARG A 294 22.96 22.99 6.57
CA ARG A 294 23.76 22.96 7.81
C ARG A 294 23.77 21.57 8.47
N MET A 295 22.96 20.64 7.99
CA MET A 295 22.99 19.23 8.38
C MET A 295 24.09 18.48 7.63
N SER A 296 24.34 17.22 8.01
CA SER A 296 25.20 16.38 7.18
C SER A 296 24.53 16.12 5.80
N PRO A 297 25.33 15.87 4.75
CA PRO A 297 24.83 15.73 3.38
C PRO A 297 23.70 14.70 3.25
N GLU A 298 23.78 13.58 3.97
CA GLU A 298 22.79 12.51 3.94
C GLU A 298 21.40 13.00 4.41
N PHE A 299 21.34 13.78 5.49
CA PHE A 299 20.09 14.33 6.01
C PHE A 299 19.57 15.50 5.19
N SER A 300 20.45 16.27 4.57
CA SER A 300 20.07 17.29 3.59
C SER A 300 19.37 16.63 2.40
N VAL A 301 19.98 15.61 1.79
CA VAL A 301 19.39 14.84 0.67
C VAL A 301 18.09 14.14 1.09
N LEU A 302 18.07 13.52 2.25
CA LEU A 302 16.86 12.87 2.79
C LEU A 302 15.68 13.84 2.87
N THR A 303 15.90 15.01 3.52
CA THR A 303 14.84 16.00 3.76
C THR A 303 14.29 16.56 2.46
N VAL A 304 15.16 16.99 1.54
CA VAL A 304 14.76 17.55 0.26
C VAL A 304 14.07 16.52 -0.61
N SER A 305 14.59 15.28 -0.66
CA SER A 305 13.97 14.19 -1.40
C SER A 305 12.57 13.85 -0.87
N MET A 306 12.39 13.81 0.44
CA MET A 306 11.07 13.59 1.06
C MET A 306 10.10 14.72 0.73
N ALA A 307 10.53 15.98 0.79
CA ALA A 307 9.72 17.16 0.47
C ALA A 307 9.24 17.13 -0.99
N VAL A 308 10.16 16.93 -1.93
CA VAL A 308 9.87 16.90 -3.38
C VAL A 308 9.00 15.70 -3.77
N ARG A 309 9.20 14.54 -3.14
CA ARG A 309 8.33 13.39 -3.36
C ARG A 309 6.90 13.64 -2.90
N ARG A 310 6.73 14.32 -1.78
CA ARG A 310 5.42 14.69 -1.25
C ARG A 310 4.73 15.72 -2.15
N ASP A 311 5.47 16.73 -2.59
CA ASP A 311 4.97 17.80 -3.44
C ASP A 311 5.89 18.01 -4.64
N LYS A 312 5.49 17.45 -5.78
CA LYS A 312 6.27 17.53 -7.03
C LYS A 312 6.44 18.97 -7.55
N ALA A 313 5.57 19.91 -7.14
CA ALA A 313 5.71 21.31 -7.54
C ALA A 313 7.00 21.93 -7.00
N LEU A 314 7.53 21.43 -5.88
CA LEU A 314 8.79 21.90 -5.31
C LEU A 314 9.99 21.67 -6.24
N HIS A 315 9.93 20.68 -7.11
CA HIS A 315 10.96 20.39 -8.11
C HIS A 315 11.18 21.56 -9.09
N ASN A 316 10.15 22.36 -9.32
CA ASN A 316 10.21 23.51 -10.25
C ASN A 316 10.62 24.82 -9.57
N THR A 317 11.01 24.79 -8.29
CA THR A 317 11.43 25.98 -7.55
C THR A 317 12.90 26.31 -7.80
N ALA A 318 13.24 27.59 -7.79
CA ALA A 318 14.65 28.04 -7.86
C ALA A 318 15.48 27.48 -6.67
N ALA A 319 14.85 27.34 -5.49
CA ALA A 319 15.48 26.78 -4.30
C ALA A 319 15.94 25.33 -4.53
N PHE A 320 15.14 24.51 -5.21
CA PHE A 320 15.53 23.15 -5.57
C PHE A 320 16.71 23.14 -6.55
N GLY A 321 16.63 23.96 -7.61
CA GLY A 321 17.72 24.06 -8.59
C GLY A 321 19.05 24.46 -7.94
N ASN A 322 19.05 25.47 -7.08
CA ASN A 322 20.24 25.94 -6.34
C ASN A 322 20.78 24.85 -5.39
N TRP A 323 19.89 24.12 -4.73
CA TRP A 323 20.28 23.04 -3.82
C TRP A 323 20.89 21.85 -4.58
N VAL A 324 20.32 21.43 -5.72
CA VAL A 324 20.85 20.34 -6.57
C VAL A 324 22.28 20.65 -7.05
N VAL A 325 22.54 21.89 -7.48
CA VAL A 325 23.90 22.29 -7.92
C VAL A 325 24.94 22.11 -6.81
N LYS A 326 24.54 22.35 -5.56
CA LYS A 326 25.45 22.21 -4.40
C LYS A 326 25.66 20.76 -3.94
N HIS A 327 24.69 19.88 -4.19
CA HIS A 327 24.67 18.50 -3.69
C HIS A 327 24.74 17.44 -4.81
N HIS A 328 25.14 17.84 -5.99
CA HIS A 328 25.24 16.99 -7.18
C HIS A 328 26.12 15.74 -6.92
N ASP A 329 27.23 15.86 -6.18
CA ASP A 329 28.17 14.75 -5.91
C ASP A 329 27.62 13.68 -4.93
N VAL A 330 26.50 13.96 -4.27
CA VAL A 330 25.89 13.04 -3.28
C VAL A 330 24.63 12.38 -3.84
N MET A 331 24.13 12.85 -4.98
CA MET A 331 22.90 12.36 -5.60
C MET A 331 23.13 11.31 -6.71
N PHE A 332 24.38 11.14 -7.18
CA PHE A 332 24.75 10.25 -8.27
C PHE A 332 25.89 9.31 -7.89
#